data_d5ab36a67a97ebcedacd77e58564fe54
#
_entry.id   d5ab36a67a97ebcedacd77e58564fe54
#
_cell.length_a   1.000
_cell.length_b   1.000
_cell.length_c   1.000
_cell.angle_alpha   90.00
_cell.angle_beta   90.00
_cell.angle_gamma   90.00
#
_symmetry.space_group_name_H-M   'P 1'
#
loop_
_entity.id
_entity.type
_entity.pdbx_description
1 polymer ?
#
loop_
_entity_poly.entity_id
_entity_poly.type
_entity_poly.pdbx_seq_one_letter_code
_entity_poly.pdbx_strand_id
1 'polypeptide(L)'
;MDSLGKKGEVFNLLHKCKAIGRTTKANQAVKPLMPTGYRESVPEKETADRLVAAYFRTFESAYRILHIPTFEEEYEAYWKNPTGVSIAFVVKLLLVMAIGSCFYEDSILPTSLHSQAPYWIQAAQSWLTGPGEKHRLNMTGLQIYCLLLLARQTNSVGADIIWISTGSVYHLAMSIGLHRDPTHFPKIGPFQTEMRRRLWATVLELSLQSSSDLGMAPLFSPNDYNTELPSNVDDADLTEDMKTPPQSKPVTTFTQTSIQLLLMKTFYTRLEIAKTVNSFRNETSYEDTIRLGST
;
A
#
# COMPACT_ATOMS: atom_id res chain seq x y z
N MET A 1 -53.89 6.16 -8.20
CA MET A 1 -53.49 5.47 -6.93
C MET A 1 -52.51 4.31 -7.09
N ASP A 2 -52.15 3.89 -8.32
CA ASP A 2 -51.28 2.72 -8.55
C ASP A 2 -49.76 2.92 -8.47
N SER A 3 -49.27 4.15 -8.44
CA SER A 3 -47.84 4.39 -8.46
C SER A 3 -47.14 4.26 -7.08
N LEU A 4 -47.90 4.47 -6.00
CA LEU A 4 -47.40 4.36 -4.62
C LEU A 4 -47.29 2.90 -4.16
N GLY A 5 -48.22 2.02 -4.59
CA GLY A 5 -48.16 0.59 -4.29
C GLY A 5 -46.94 -0.09 -4.95
N LYS A 6 -46.68 0.22 -6.24
CA LYS A 6 -45.50 -0.31 -6.96
C LYS A 6 -44.16 0.13 -6.38
N LYS A 7 -44.07 1.35 -5.83
CA LYS A 7 -42.87 1.80 -5.12
C LYS A 7 -42.59 0.99 -3.82
N GLY A 8 -43.65 0.63 -3.09
CA GLY A 8 -43.58 -0.20 -1.91
C GLY A 8 -43.13 -1.66 -2.21
N GLU A 9 -43.69 -2.23 -3.30
CA GLU A 9 -43.30 -3.57 -3.75
C GLU A 9 -41.83 -3.65 -4.19
N VAL A 10 -41.39 -2.68 -5.00
CA VAL A 10 -39.99 -2.59 -5.43
C VAL A 10 -39.04 -2.43 -4.23
N PHE A 11 -39.42 -1.58 -3.28
CA PHE A 11 -38.63 -1.41 -2.04
C PHE A 11 -38.53 -2.72 -1.24
N ASN A 12 -39.63 -3.44 -1.07
CA ASN A 12 -39.67 -4.73 -0.38
C ASN A 12 -38.85 -5.81 -1.10
N LEU A 13 -38.90 -5.85 -2.43
CA LEU A 13 -38.09 -6.75 -3.24
C LEU A 13 -36.60 -6.44 -3.09
N LEU A 14 -36.21 -5.18 -3.17
CA LEU A 14 -34.81 -4.76 -2.94
C LEU A 14 -34.32 -5.11 -1.53
N HIS A 15 -35.18 -4.97 -0.52
CA HIS A 15 -34.84 -5.34 0.85
C HIS A 15 -34.65 -6.84 1.01
N LYS A 16 -35.52 -7.66 0.39
CA LYS A 16 -35.36 -9.12 0.35
C LYS A 16 -34.09 -9.53 -0.40
N CYS A 17 -33.80 -8.94 -1.55
CA CYS A 17 -32.55 -9.20 -2.29
C CYS A 17 -31.31 -8.87 -1.44
N LYS A 18 -31.32 -7.74 -0.73
CA LYS A 18 -30.23 -7.37 0.18
C LYS A 18 -30.10 -8.35 1.35
N ALA A 19 -31.21 -8.83 1.93
CA ALA A 19 -31.21 -9.82 3.00
C ALA A 19 -30.63 -11.15 2.50
N ILE A 20 -31.09 -11.67 1.37
CA ILE A 20 -30.57 -12.88 0.73
C ILE A 20 -29.06 -12.71 0.44
N GLY A 21 -28.66 -11.60 -0.14
CA GLY A 21 -27.26 -11.30 -0.42
C GLY A 21 -26.39 -11.29 0.84
N ARG A 22 -26.88 -10.77 1.96
CA ARG A 22 -26.19 -10.80 3.27
C ARG A 22 -26.06 -12.23 3.79
N THR A 23 -27.13 -13.03 3.74
CA THR A 23 -27.11 -14.43 4.19
C THR A 23 -26.16 -15.27 3.34
N THR A 24 -26.19 -15.09 2.00
CA THR A 24 -25.30 -15.79 1.09
C THR A 24 -23.83 -15.41 1.37
N LYS A 25 -23.55 -14.12 1.61
CA LYS A 25 -22.19 -13.68 1.99
C LYS A 25 -21.73 -14.22 3.33
N ALA A 26 -22.63 -14.27 4.33
CA ALA A 26 -22.31 -14.83 5.65
C ALA A 26 -21.99 -16.33 5.56
N ASN A 27 -22.73 -17.06 4.74
CA ASN A 27 -22.48 -18.49 4.51
C ASN A 27 -21.22 -18.77 3.66
N GLN A 28 -20.71 -17.77 2.91
CA GLN A 28 -19.48 -17.85 2.14
C GLN A 28 -18.24 -17.36 2.91
N ALA A 29 -18.41 -16.90 4.15
CA ALA A 29 -17.30 -16.45 5.00
C ALA A 29 -16.45 -17.64 5.45
N VAL A 30 -15.68 -18.20 4.54
CA VAL A 30 -14.60 -19.15 4.86
C VAL A 30 -13.47 -18.34 5.49
N LYS A 31 -13.02 -18.75 6.70
CA LYS A 31 -11.86 -18.13 7.35
C LYS A 31 -10.65 -18.23 6.40
N PRO A 32 -9.83 -17.16 6.28
CA PRO A 32 -8.63 -17.22 5.47
C PRO A 32 -7.76 -18.40 5.96
N LEU A 33 -7.33 -19.24 5.03
CA LEU A 33 -6.34 -20.30 5.30
C LEU A 33 -4.97 -19.62 5.45
N MET A 34 -4.72 -19.08 6.65
CA MET A 34 -3.36 -18.65 6.99
C MET A 34 -2.50 -19.89 7.23
N PRO A 35 -1.23 -19.87 6.81
CA PRO A 35 -0.28 -20.91 7.21
C PRO A 35 -0.29 -21.06 8.75
N THR A 36 -0.27 -22.29 9.24
CA THR A 36 -0.18 -22.54 10.68
C THR A 36 1.15 -22.02 11.22
N GLY A 37 1.15 -21.37 12.38
CA GLY A 37 2.39 -20.90 13.01
C GLY A 37 2.87 -19.50 12.56
N TYR A 38 2.08 -18.74 11.80
CA TYR A 38 2.49 -17.39 11.35
C TYR A 38 2.69 -16.41 12.52
N ARG A 39 1.97 -16.55 13.63
CA ARG A 39 2.15 -15.71 14.82
C ARG A 39 3.41 -16.10 15.59
N GLU A 40 3.64 -17.39 15.69
CA GLU A 40 4.80 -17.99 16.35
C GLU A 40 6.11 -17.76 15.58
N SER A 41 6.01 -17.36 14.31
CA SER A 41 7.17 -17.02 13.49
C SER A 41 7.73 -15.61 13.74
N VAL A 42 7.04 -14.78 14.51
CA VAL A 42 7.56 -13.48 14.94
C VAL A 42 8.70 -13.71 15.92
N PRO A 43 9.92 -13.19 15.66
CA PRO A 43 11.05 -13.36 16.55
C PRO A 43 10.85 -12.63 17.88
N GLU A 44 11.76 -12.83 18.82
CA GLU A 44 11.77 -12.09 20.08
C GLU A 44 11.79 -10.56 19.86
N LYS A 45 11.27 -9.82 20.86
CA LYS A 45 11.03 -8.39 20.74
C LYS A 45 12.27 -7.61 20.30
N GLU A 46 13.43 -7.88 20.86
CA GLU A 46 14.66 -7.16 20.52
C GLU A 46 15.03 -7.31 19.04
N THR A 47 14.91 -8.51 18.49
CA THR A 47 15.13 -8.78 17.07
C THR A 47 14.07 -8.11 16.20
N ALA A 48 12.79 -8.21 16.59
CA ALA A 48 11.69 -7.56 15.87
C ALA A 48 11.86 -6.03 15.86
N ASP A 49 12.23 -5.41 16.98
CA ASP A 49 12.48 -3.96 17.09
C ASP A 49 13.55 -3.51 16.09
N ARG A 50 14.63 -4.26 15.95
CA ARG A 50 15.71 -3.96 14.99
C ARG A 50 15.25 -4.09 13.53
N LEU A 51 14.48 -5.12 13.20
CA LEU A 51 13.94 -5.33 11.86
C LEU A 51 12.94 -4.22 11.48
N VAL A 52 12.07 -3.85 12.40
CA VAL A 52 11.10 -2.75 12.23
C VAL A 52 11.82 -1.43 12.02
N ALA A 53 12.85 -1.13 12.84
CA ALA A 53 13.66 0.08 12.71
C ALA A 53 14.39 0.14 11.35
N ALA A 54 14.90 -1.00 10.87
CA ALA A 54 15.54 -1.08 9.55
C ALA A 54 14.57 -0.74 8.41
N TYR A 55 13.35 -1.25 8.45
CA TYR A 55 12.30 -0.90 7.48
C TYR A 55 11.96 0.59 7.53
N PHE A 56 11.73 1.17 8.71
CA PHE A 56 11.38 2.59 8.84
C PHE A 56 12.47 3.51 8.31
N ARG A 57 13.74 3.18 8.58
CA ARG A 57 14.88 3.94 8.09
C ARG A 57 15.04 3.89 6.57
N THR A 58 14.70 2.77 5.94
CA THR A 58 14.95 2.53 4.51
C THR A 58 13.74 2.81 3.64
N PHE A 59 12.69 2.02 3.76
CA PHE A 59 11.56 2.05 2.83
C PHE A 59 10.44 2.99 3.25
N GLU A 60 10.08 3.02 4.53
CA GLU A 60 9.02 3.90 5.00
C GLU A 60 9.38 5.38 4.81
N SER A 61 10.68 5.71 4.89
CA SER A 61 11.18 7.07 4.63
C SER A 61 10.85 7.58 3.22
N ALA A 62 10.72 6.70 2.24
CA ALA A 62 10.46 7.04 0.84
C ALA A 62 9.02 6.78 0.40
N TYR A 63 8.44 5.64 0.79
CA TYR A 63 7.15 5.18 0.28
C TYR A 63 5.94 5.61 1.11
N ARG A 64 6.10 5.93 2.39
CA ARG A 64 5.03 6.42 3.27
C ARG A 64 3.77 5.55 3.26
N ILE A 65 3.95 4.22 3.37
CA ILE A 65 2.88 3.23 3.35
C ILE A 65 2.11 3.22 4.66
N LEU A 66 2.84 3.35 5.78
CA LEU A 66 2.30 3.29 7.13
C LEU A 66 2.24 4.70 7.75
N HIS A 67 1.39 4.86 8.74
CA HIS A 67 1.48 5.96 9.69
C HIS A 67 2.24 5.45 10.91
N ILE A 68 3.45 5.96 11.15
CA ILE A 68 4.36 5.42 12.15
C ILE A 68 3.73 5.39 13.55
N PRO A 69 3.11 6.48 14.07
CA PRO A 69 2.49 6.44 15.40
C PRO A 69 1.40 5.37 15.55
N THR A 70 0.50 5.24 14.56
CA THR A 70 -0.54 4.20 14.59
C THR A 70 0.06 2.79 14.53
N PHE A 71 1.13 2.59 13.76
CA PHE A 71 1.81 1.31 13.72
C PHE A 71 2.49 0.99 15.06
N GLU A 72 3.14 1.95 15.69
CA GLU A 72 3.79 1.79 16.99
C GLU A 72 2.79 1.45 18.09
N GLU A 73 1.61 2.09 18.11
CA GLU A 73 0.52 1.75 19.03
C GLU A 73 0.04 0.30 18.85
N GLU A 74 -0.19 -0.14 17.59
CA GLU A 74 -0.56 -1.53 17.28
C GLU A 74 0.57 -2.50 17.66
N TYR A 75 1.84 -2.10 17.47
CA TYR A 75 3.02 -2.89 17.80
C TYR A 75 3.19 -3.09 19.32
N GLU A 76 3.03 -2.04 20.09
CA GLU A 76 3.03 -2.12 21.55
C GLU A 76 1.86 -2.98 22.08
N ALA A 77 0.68 -2.85 21.47
CA ALA A 77 -0.47 -3.69 21.82
C ALA A 77 -0.20 -5.17 21.50
N TYR A 78 0.50 -5.48 20.41
CA TYR A 78 0.90 -6.84 20.06
C TYR A 78 1.79 -7.47 21.15
N TRP A 79 2.80 -6.77 21.64
CA TRP A 79 3.71 -7.30 22.65
C TRP A 79 3.02 -7.47 24.04
N LYS A 80 1.99 -6.66 24.32
CA LYS A 80 1.15 -6.84 25.53
C LYS A 80 0.21 -8.03 25.42
N ASN A 81 -0.39 -8.25 24.26
CA ASN A 81 -1.33 -9.34 23.98
C ASN A 81 -1.28 -9.78 22.51
N PRO A 82 -0.39 -10.73 22.15
CA PRO A 82 -0.21 -11.17 20.75
C PRO A 82 -1.47 -11.76 20.10
N THR A 83 -2.38 -12.30 20.88
CA THR A 83 -3.63 -12.89 20.37
C THR A 83 -4.76 -11.86 20.23
N GLY A 84 -4.64 -10.70 20.88
CA GLY A 84 -5.65 -9.65 20.90
C GLY A 84 -5.62 -8.73 19.68
N VAL A 85 -4.51 -8.67 18.96
CA VAL A 85 -4.39 -7.81 17.77
C VAL A 85 -4.97 -8.44 16.50
N SER A 86 -5.35 -7.61 15.56
CA SER A 86 -5.91 -8.05 14.27
C SER A 86 -4.92 -8.89 13.47
N ILE A 87 -5.42 -9.84 12.68
CA ILE A 87 -4.59 -10.62 11.74
C ILE A 87 -3.91 -9.68 10.73
N ALA A 88 -4.60 -8.63 10.30
CA ALA A 88 -4.07 -7.65 9.36
C ALA A 88 -2.81 -6.95 9.91
N PHE A 89 -2.80 -6.59 11.20
CA PHE A 89 -1.60 -6.04 11.84
C PHE A 89 -0.45 -7.04 11.85
N VAL A 90 -0.69 -8.29 12.25
CA VAL A 90 0.38 -9.30 12.25
C VAL A 90 0.96 -9.50 10.85
N VAL A 91 0.12 -9.53 9.82
CA VAL A 91 0.57 -9.62 8.42
C VAL A 91 1.41 -8.40 8.02
N LYS A 92 1.00 -7.18 8.40
CA LYS A 92 1.82 -5.96 8.21
C LYS A 92 3.19 -6.12 8.89
N LEU A 93 3.20 -6.55 10.14
CA LEU A 93 4.44 -6.76 10.92
C LEU A 93 5.36 -7.78 10.27
N LEU A 94 4.85 -8.92 9.82
CA LEU A 94 5.64 -9.94 9.11
C LEU A 94 6.31 -9.38 7.85
N LEU A 95 5.60 -8.58 7.06
CA LEU A 95 6.15 -7.96 5.85
C LEU A 95 7.18 -6.87 6.15
N VAL A 96 6.92 -6.04 7.16
CA VAL A 96 7.86 -5.03 7.65
C VAL A 96 9.17 -5.71 8.09
N MET A 97 9.09 -6.80 8.84
CA MET A 97 10.27 -7.57 9.25
C MET A 97 10.95 -8.26 8.06
N ALA A 98 10.19 -8.79 7.10
CA ALA A 98 10.76 -9.39 5.89
C ALA A 98 11.58 -8.39 5.08
N ILE A 99 11.11 -7.15 4.95
CA ILE A 99 11.86 -6.07 4.28
C ILE A 99 13.07 -5.68 5.14
N GLY A 100 12.86 -5.44 6.43
CA GLY A 100 13.92 -5.03 7.35
C GLY A 100 15.07 -6.04 7.46
N SER A 101 14.79 -7.34 7.29
CA SER A 101 15.83 -8.39 7.34
C SER A 101 16.90 -8.25 6.26
N CYS A 102 16.60 -7.58 5.15
CA CYS A 102 17.56 -7.32 4.08
C CYS A 102 18.52 -6.16 4.39
N PHE A 103 18.22 -5.34 5.40
CA PHE A 103 18.97 -4.12 5.76
C PHE A 103 19.48 -4.13 7.20
N TYR A 104 19.56 -5.29 7.77
CA TYR A 104 20.10 -5.49 9.10
C TYR A 104 21.62 -5.52 9.05
N GLU A 105 22.27 -4.66 9.83
CA GLU A 105 23.71 -4.39 9.72
C GLU A 105 24.61 -5.31 10.57
N ASP A 106 24.04 -6.14 11.46
CA ASP A 106 24.84 -7.01 12.30
C ASP A 106 25.24 -8.31 11.60
N SER A 107 26.53 -8.59 11.59
CA SER A 107 27.13 -9.86 11.13
C SER A 107 26.69 -11.11 11.94
N ILE A 108 25.79 -10.94 12.91
CA ILE A 108 25.30 -11.97 13.84
C ILE A 108 23.82 -12.31 13.59
N LEU A 109 23.23 -11.89 12.47
CA LEU A 109 21.88 -12.41 12.15
C LEU A 109 21.95 -13.94 12.10
N PRO A 110 21.14 -14.64 12.91
CA PRO A 110 20.97 -16.07 12.70
C PRO A 110 20.55 -16.28 11.25
N THR A 111 21.27 -17.10 10.51
CA THR A 111 20.95 -17.48 9.11
C THR A 111 19.48 -17.92 8.99
N SER A 112 18.87 -18.30 10.10
CA SER A 112 17.46 -18.64 10.25
C SER A 112 16.48 -17.51 9.95
N LEU A 113 16.83 -16.21 10.16
CA LEU A 113 15.88 -15.10 9.94
C LEU A 113 15.71 -14.76 8.46
N HIS A 114 16.79 -14.78 7.67
CA HIS A 114 16.67 -14.68 6.22
C HIS A 114 15.86 -15.82 5.62
N SER A 115 15.96 -17.03 6.18
CA SER A 115 15.18 -18.19 5.75
C SER A 115 13.69 -18.08 6.12
N GLN A 116 13.31 -17.20 7.02
CA GLN A 116 11.90 -16.97 7.41
C GLN A 116 11.17 -15.95 6.51
N ALA A 117 11.88 -15.03 5.87
CA ALA A 117 11.27 -14.01 5.02
C ALA A 117 10.36 -14.59 3.92
N PRO A 118 10.73 -15.67 3.19
CA PRO A 118 9.83 -16.31 2.21
C PRO A 118 8.53 -16.85 2.85
N TYR A 119 8.59 -17.37 4.08
CA TYR A 119 7.42 -17.83 4.80
C TYR A 119 6.49 -16.66 5.19
N TRP A 120 7.03 -15.54 5.66
CA TRP A 120 6.27 -14.32 5.97
C TRP A 120 5.60 -13.74 4.73
N ILE A 121 6.31 -13.71 3.60
CA ILE A 121 5.79 -13.30 2.30
C ILE A 121 4.64 -14.21 1.86
N GLN A 122 4.79 -15.52 2.01
CA GLN A 122 3.75 -16.49 1.67
C GLN A 122 2.52 -16.35 2.58
N ALA A 123 2.71 -16.11 3.87
CA ALA A 123 1.61 -15.88 4.82
C ALA A 123 0.80 -14.64 4.41
N ALA A 124 1.47 -13.54 4.06
CA ALA A 124 0.82 -12.32 3.60
C ALA A 124 0.08 -12.53 2.26
N GLN A 125 0.67 -13.25 1.32
CA GLN A 125 0.01 -13.62 0.07
C GLN A 125 -1.26 -14.43 0.31
N SER A 126 -1.17 -15.44 1.17
CA SER A 126 -2.33 -16.28 1.53
C SER A 126 -3.43 -15.46 2.20
N TRP A 127 -3.06 -14.48 3.02
CA TRP A 127 -4.03 -13.57 3.62
C TRP A 127 -4.71 -12.70 2.55
N LEU A 128 -3.98 -12.14 1.59
CA LEU A 128 -4.54 -11.28 0.55
C LEU A 128 -5.47 -12.04 -0.40
N THR A 129 -5.09 -13.23 -0.85
CA THR A 129 -5.82 -13.99 -1.89
C THR A 129 -6.76 -15.06 -1.32
N GLY A 130 -6.75 -15.27 -0.02
CA GLY A 130 -7.58 -16.27 0.64
C GLY A 130 -9.08 -15.90 0.68
N PRO A 131 -9.92 -16.82 1.15
CA PRO A 131 -11.35 -16.59 1.28
C PRO A 131 -11.67 -15.30 2.04
N GLY A 132 -12.66 -14.55 1.56
CA GLY A 132 -13.01 -13.24 2.13
C GLY A 132 -12.21 -12.07 1.56
N GLU A 133 -11.53 -12.24 0.43
CA GLU A 133 -10.77 -11.20 -0.29
C GLU A 133 -11.51 -9.85 -0.38
N LYS A 134 -12.81 -9.85 -0.61
CA LYS A 134 -13.64 -8.63 -0.67
C LYS A 134 -13.54 -7.75 0.57
N HIS A 135 -13.30 -8.32 1.74
CA HIS A 135 -13.16 -7.57 3.00
C HIS A 135 -11.80 -6.87 3.11
N ARG A 136 -10.87 -7.18 2.20
CA ARG A 136 -9.52 -6.62 2.13
C ARG A 136 -9.39 -5.54 1.06
N LEU A 137 -10.47 -5.26 0.30
CA LEU A 137 -10.54 -4.16 -0.65
C LEU A 137 -10.74 -2.84 0.11
N ASN A 138 -9.72 -2.43 0.87
CA ASN A 138 -9.69 -1.24 1.70
C ASN A 138 -8.25 -0.73 1.87
N MET A 139 -8.06 0.37 2.61
CA MET A 139 -6.75 0.98 2.84
C MET A 139 -5.75 0.00 3.45
N THR A 140 -6.15 -0.78 4.47
CA THR A 140 -5.28 -1.76 5.12
C THR A 140 -4.82 -2.86 4.15
N GLY A 141 -5.74 -3.38 3.33
CA GLY A 141 -5.39 -4.35 2.30
C GLY A 141 -4.42 -3.79 1.25
N LEU A 142 -4.61 -2.52 0.86
CA LEU A 142 -3.69 -1.84 -0.05
C LEU A 142 -2.30 -1.65 0.57
N GLN A 143 -2.23 -1.24 1.85
CA GLN A 143 -0.95 -1.14 2.58
C GLN A 143 -0.22 -2.48 2.60
N ILE A 144 -0.91 -3.55 2.94
CA ILE A 144 -0.34 -4.91 2.96
C ILE A 144 0.12 -5.32 1.56
N TYR A 145 -0.61 -4.95 0.51
CA TYR A 145 -0.21 -5.29 -0.85
C TYR A 145 1.04 -4.52 -1.30
N CYS A 146 1.15 -3.23 -0.97
CA CYS A 146 2.37 -2.45 -1.22
C CYS A 146 3.58 -3.05 -0.47
N LEU A 147 3.41 -3.37 0.81
CA LEU A 147 4.45 -4.04 1.61
C LEU A 147 4.83 -5.40 1.03
N LEU A 148 3.86 -6.19 0.53
CA LEU A 148 4.13 -7.48 -0.10
C LEU A 148 4.98 -7.33 -1.36
N LEU A 149 4.71 -6.32 -2.19
CA LEU A 149 5.53 -6.04 -3.37
C LEU A 149 6.98 -5.73 -2.97
N LEU A 150 7.17 -4.82 -2.01
CA LEU A 150 8.50 -4.47 -1.51
C LEU A 150 9.22 -5.66 -0.88
N ALA A 151 8.53 -6.46 -0.07
CA ALA A 151 9.11 -7.65 0.54
C ALA A 151 9.56 -8.67 -0.51
N ARG A 152 8.80 -8.85 -1.59
CA ARG A 152 9.19 -9.71 -2.71
C ARG A 152 10.41 -9.18 -3.45
N GLN A 153 10.45 -7.89 -3.75
CA GLN A 153 11.58 -7.25 -4.43
C GLN A 153 12.87 -7.40 -3.61
N THR A 154 12.82 -7.03 -2.33
CA THR A 154 14.00 -7.04 -1.45
C THR A 154 14.53 -8.45 -1.18
N ASN A 155 13.64 -9.43 -1.08
CA ASN A 155 14.01 -10.83 -0.81
C ASN A 155 14.15 -11.69 -2.07
N SER A 156 13.98 -11.11 -3.27
CA SER A 156 14.04 -11.81 -4.56
C SER A 156 13.06 -13.01 -4.65
N VAL A 157 11.87 -12.85 -4.05
CA VAL A 157 10.83 -13.89 -4.03
C VAL A 157 9.77 -13.60 -5.08
N GLY A 158 9.67 -14.42 -6.13
CA GLY A 158 8.68 -14.27 -7.19
C GLY A 158 8.89 -12.99 -8.02
N ALA A 159 10.12 -12.73 -8.43
CA ALA A 159 10.50 -11.56 -9.23
C ALA A 159 9.72 -11.47 -10.56
N ASP A 160 9.40 -12.62 -11.16
CA ASP A 160 8.66 -12.78 -12.41
C ASP A 160 7.20 -12.32 -12.35
N ILE A 161 6.60 -12.29 -11.17
CA ILE A 161 5.21 -11.86 -10.97
C ILE A 161 5.05 -10.44 -10.39
N ILE A 162 6.15 -9.73 -10.14
CA ILE A 162 6.12 -8.39 -9.53
C ILE A 162 5.32 -7.41 -10.40
N TRP A 163 5.55 -7.39 -11.70
CA TRP A 163 4.84 -6.50 -12.62
C TRP A 163 3.33 -6.77 -12.66
N ILE A 164 2.92 -8.06 -12.70
CA ILE A 164 1.52 -8.46 -12.63
C ILE A 164 0.90 -8.01 -11.30
N SER A 165 1.61 -8.23 -10.21
CA SER A 165 1.17 -7.85 -8.86
C SER A 165 1.05 -6.34 -8.70
N THR A 166 1.94 -5.57 -9.32
CA THR A 166 1.88 -4.11 -9.34
C THR A 166 0.63 -3.61 -10.06
N GLY A 167 0.25 -4.23 -11.18
CA GLY A 167 -1.03 -3.97 -11.85
C GLY A 167 -2.23 -4.22 -10.93
N SER A 168 -2.19 -5.28 -10.15
CA SER A 168 -3.24 -5.58 -9.16
C SER A 168 -3.33 -4.53 -8.05
N VAL A 169 -2.19 -4.03 -7.55
CA VAL A 169 -2.13 -2.93 -6.57
C VAL A 169 -2.72 -1.66 -7.14
N TYR A 170 -2.37 -1.30 -8.38
CA TYR A 170 -2.91 -0.13 -9.07
C TYR A 170 -4.44 -0.23 -9.21
N HIS A 171 -4.96 -1.35 -9.71
CA HIS A 171 -6.40 -1.55 -9.85
C HIS A 171 -7.13 -1.58 -8.49
N LEU A 172 -6.53 -2.14 -7.45
CA LEU A 172 -7.09 -2.10 -6.10
C LEU A 172 -7.18 -0.65 -5.61
N ALA A 173 -6.11 0.14 -5.75
CA ALA A 173 -6.10 1.55 -5.36
C ALA A 173 -7.17 2.36 -6.09
N MET A 174 -7.36 2.13 -7.39
CA MET A 174 -8.44 2.76 -8.17
C MET A 174 -9.82 2.30 -7.70
N SER A 175 -10.01 1.02 -7.41
CA SER A 175 -11.31 0.46 -7.00
C SER A 175 -11.81 1.01 -5.66
N ILE A 176 -10.88 1.37 -4.76
CA ILE A 176 -11.20 2.03 -3.50
C ILE A 176 -11.13 3.56 -3.59
N GLY A 177 -10.95 4.09 -4.82
CA GLY A 177 -11.09 5.51 -5.14
C GLY A 177 -9.89 6.38 -4.81
N LEU A 178 -8.65 5.84 -4.71
CA LEU A 178 -7.46 6.66 -4.43
C LEU A 178 -7.07 7.58 -5.60
N HIS A 179 -7.45 7.24 -6.82
CA HIS A 179 -7.21 8.05 -8.02
C HIS A 179 -8.03 9.37 -8.04
N ARG A 180 -9.00 9.51 -7.13
CA ARG A 180 -9.82 10.72 -6.98
C ARG A 180 -9.42 11.46 -5.72
N ASP A 181 -9.13 12.77 -5.84
CA ASP A 181 -8.72 13.54 -4.66
C ASP A 181 -9.79 13.49 -3.56
N PRO A 182 -9.40 13.17 -2.33
CA PRO A 182 -10.33 13.01 -1.21
C PRO A 182 -11.16 14.25 -0.88
N THR A 183 -10.72 15.45 -1.26
CA THR A 183 -11.49 16.70 -1.05
C THR A 183 -12.84 16.69 -1.77
N HIS A 184 -13.01 15.85 -2.80
CA HIS A 184 -14.31 15.64 -3.45
C HIS A 184 -15.28 14.79 -2.62
N PHE A 185 -14.85 14.23 -1.49
CA PHE A 185 -15.62 13.33 -0.65
C PHE A 185 -15.80 13.88 0.77
N PRO A 186 -16.88 14.59 1.09
CA PRO A 186 -17.04 15.34 2.34
C PRO A 186 -17.05 14.48 3.62
N LYS A 187 -17.14 13.15 3.48
CA LYS A 187 -17.11 12.20 4.60
C LYS A 187 -15.70 11.71 4.95
N ILE A 188 -14.69 12.06 4.15
CA ILE A 188 -13.30 11.66 4.40
C ILE A 188 -12.66 12.75 5.25
N GLY A 189 -12.19 12.38 6.46
CA GLY A 189 -11.52 13.30 7.37
C GLY A 189 -10.10 13.66 6.90
N PRO A 190 -9.49 14.71 7.49
CA PRO A 190 -8.17 15.20 7.07
C PRO A 190 -7.05 14.17 7.17
N PHE A 191 -7.00 13.39 8.25
CA PHE A 191 -6.06 12.28 8.41
C PHE A 191 -6.17 11.27 7.26
N GLN A 192 -7.38 10.79 6.98
CA GLN A 192 -7.62 9.84 5.90
C GLN A 192 -7.33 10.45 4.53
N THR A 193 -7.57 11.75 4.35
CA THR A 193 -7.20 12.48 3.14
C THR A 193 -5.70 12.40 2.89
N GLU A 194 -4.91 12.69 3.90
CA GLU A 194 -3.45 12.66 3.80
C GLU A 194 -2.92 11.24 3.54
N MET A 195 -3.42 10.25 4.28
CA MET A 195 -3.02 8.85 4.08
C MET A 195 -3.38 8.32 2.68
N ARG A 196 -4.51 8.74 2.10
CA ARG A 196 -4.91 8.39 0.74
C ARG A 196 -3.96 8.99 -0.30
N ARG A 197 -3.57 10.27 -0.14
CA ARG A 197 -2.61 10.95 -1.02
C ARG A 197 -1.24 10.27 -0.96
N ARG A 198 -0.73 9.95 0.23
CA ARG A 198 0.53 9.22 0.42
C ARG A 198 0.51 7.86 -0.26
N LEU A 199 -0.53 7.07 -0.01
CA LEU A 199 -0.64 5.74 -0.62
C LEU A 199 -0.82 5.80 -2.14
N TRP A 200 -1.53 6.81 -2.66
CA TRP A 200 -1.62 6.98 -4.11
C TRP A 200 -0.25 7.29 -4.73
N ALA A 201 0.50 8.21 -4.13
CA ALA A 201 1.87 8.52 -4.56
C ALA A 201 2.77 7.26 -4.53
N THR A 202 2.65 6.43 -3.48
CA THR A 202 3.37 5.16 -3.38
C THR A 202 2.98 4.18 -4.49
N VAL A 203 1.70 4.04 -4.80
CA VAL A 203 1.21 3.16 -5.87
C VAL A 203 1.75 3.60 -7.23
N LEU A 204 1.76 4.90 -7.50
CA LEU A 204 2.33 5.45 -8.73
C LEU A 204 3.84 5.16 -8.81
N GLU A 205 4.58 5.38 -7.72
CA GLU A 205 6.03 5.14 -7.67
C GLU A 205 6.37 3.67 -7.89
N LEU A 206 5.71 2.76 -7.18
CA LEU A 206 5.89 1.31 -7.34
C LEU A 206 5.58 0.86 -8.79
N SER A 207 4.55 1.44 -9.39
CA SER A 207 4.16 1.12 -10.76
C SER A 207 5.19 1.62 -11.78
N LEU A 208 5.73 2.82 -11.58
CA LEU A 208 6.76 3.38 -12.45
C LEU A 208 8.07 2.60 -12.35
N GLN A 209 8.52 2.30 -11.13
CA GLN A 209 9.73 1.49 -10.91
C GLN A 209 9.61 0.11 -11.53
N SER A 210 8.50 -0.60 -11.30
CA SER A 210 8.28 -1.93 -11.87
C SER A 210 8.31 -1.90 -13.40
N SER A 211 7.77 -0.85 -14.03
CA SER A 211 7.83 -0.66 -15.48
C SER A 211 9.26 -0.43 -15.99
N SER A 212 10.03 0.38 -15.25
CA SER A 212 11.42 0.69 -15.60
C SER A 212 12.34 -0.52 -15.44
N ASP A 213 12.21 -1.25 -14.32
CA ASP A 213 13.06 -2.40 -13.99
C ASP A 213 12.86 -3.57 -14.96
N LEU A 214 11.65 -3.74 -15.48
CA LEU A 214 11.28 -4.88 -16.33
C LEU A 214 11.17 -4.51 -17.82
N GLY A 215 11.43 -3.27 -18.19
CA GLY A 215 11.30 -2.81 -19.58
C GLY A 215 9.86 -2.85 -20.11
N MET A 216 8.87 -2.71 -19.23
CA MET A 216 7.45 -2.78 -19.58
C MET A 216 6.82 -1.39 -19.69
N ALA A 217 5.80 -1.26 -20.54
CA ALA A 217 5.06 -0.01 -20.64
C ALA A 217 4.38 0.36 -19.32
N PRO A 218 4.44 1.62 -18.86
CA PRO A 218 3.70 2.08 -17.69
C PRO A 218 2.20 1.88 -17.84
N LEU A 219 1.55 1.43 -16.76
CA LEU A 219 0.13 1.04 -16.73
C LEU A 219 -0.86 2.21 -16.68
N PHE A 220 -0.39 3.44 -16.54
CA PHE A 220 -1.23 4.61 -16.26
C PHE A 220 -0.83 5.82 -17.10
N SER A 221 -1.77 6.76 -17.16
CA SER A 221 -1.58 8.08 -17.76
C SER A 221 -1.81 9.18 -16.73
N PRO A 222 -1.17 10.37 -16.88
CA PRO A 222 -1.48 11.54 -16.05
C PRO A 222 -2.96 11.94 -16.03
N ASN A 223 -3.72 11.57 -17.06
CA ASN A 223 -5.15 11.86 -17.16
C ASN A 223 -6.05 10.87 -16.40
N ASP A 224 -5.50 9.81 -15.82
CA ASP A 224 -6.28 8.76 -15.16
C ASP A 224 -6.64 9.12 -13.71
N TYR A 225 -6.07 10.18 -13.16
CA TYR A 225 -6.27 10.59 -11.78
C TYR A 225 -6.20 12.11 -11.57
N ASN A 226 -6.77 12.58 -10.46
CA ASN A 226 -6.71 13.98 -10.03
C ASN A 226 -6.33 14.13 -8.55
N THR A 227 -5.77 13.08 -7.95
CA THR A 227 -5.33 13.11 -6.56
C THR A 227 -4.12 14.01 -6.42
N GLU A 228 -4.22 14.98 -5.51
CA GLU A 228 -3.15 15.93 -5.20
C GLU A 228 -1.98 15.27 -4.46
N LEU A 229 -0.85 15.96 -4.45
CA LEU A 229 0.33 15.51 -3.71
C LEU A 229 0.06 15.49 -2.20
N PRO A 230 0.74 14.62 -1.44
CA PRO A 230 0.71 14.68 0.01
C PRO A 230 1.30 15.99 0.55
N SER A 231 0.91 16.36 1.75
CA SER A 231 1.45 17.53 2.46
C SER A 231 2.88 17.28 2.95
N ASN A 232 3.71 18.33 3.02
CA ASN A 232 5.05 18.24 3.60
C ASN A 232 4.96 18.32 5.13
N VAL A 233 4.72 17.20 5.78
CA VAL A 233 4.49 17.10 7.23
C VAL A 233 5.14 15.86 7.82
N ASP A 234 5.40 15.89 9.11
CA ASP A 234 5.81 14.71 9.88
C ASP A 234 4.57 13.91 10.34
N ASP A 235 4.74 12.64 10.64
CA ASP A 235 3.64 11.79 11.10
C ASP A 235 3.06 12.29 12.44
N ALA A 236 3.89 12.88 13.29
CA ALA A 236 3.46 13.48 14.54
C ALA A 236 2.48 14.66 14.35
N ASP A 237 2.47 15.30 13.18
CA ASP A 237 1.53 16.36 12.83
C ASP A 237 0.16 15.81 12.38
N LEU A 238 0.04 14.49 12.24
CA LEU A 238 -1.17 13.81 11.78
C LEU A 238 -1.79 13.00 12.91
N THR A 239 -3.05 13.27 13.24
CA THR A 239 -3.82 12.51 14.23
C THR A 239 -5.16 12.08 13.66
N GLU A 240 -5.66 10.91 14.06
CA GLU A 240 -6.91 10.37 13.53
C GLU A 240 -8.13 11.23 13.84
N ASP A 241 -8.09 12.00 14.93
CA ASP A 241 -9.17 12.88 15.39
C ASP A 241 -9.10 14.31 14.86
N MET A 242 -8.08 14.62 14.02
CA MET A 242 -7.89 15.97 13.46
C MET A 242 -9.11 16.43 12.65
N LYS A 243 -9.50 17.71 12.82
CA LYS A 243 -10.67 18.30 12.15
C LYS A 243 -10.31 19.20 10.98
N THR A 244 -9.07 19.66 10.93
CA THR A 244 -8.55 20.55 9.88
C THR A 244 -7.40 19.88 9.17
N PRO A 245 -7.20 20.13 7.87
CA PRO A 245 -6.02 19.64 7.15
C PRO A 245 -4.73 20.08 7.84
N PRO A 246 -3.68 19.25 7.80
CA PRO A 246 -2.39 19.63 8.37
C PRO A 246 -1.81 20.81 7.60
N GLN A 247 -1.11 21.68 8.32
CA GLN A 247 -0.40 22.79 7.69
C GLN A 247 0.90 22.28 7.07
N SER A 248 0.96 22.26 5.73
CA SER A 248 2.16 21.87 5.01
C SER A 248 3.33 22.80 5.33
N LYS A 249 4.48 22.25 5.73
CA LYS A 249 5.72 22.98 5.97
C LYS A 249 6.33 23.43 4.63
N PRO A 250 7.13 24.51 4.62
CA PRO A 250 7.85 24.93 3.41
C PRO A 250 8.70 23.81 2.84
N VAL A 251 8.90 23.78 1.50
CA VAL A 251 9.71 22.78 0.80
C VAL A 251 11.17 22.75 1.32
N THR A 252 11.64 23.86 1.86
CA THR A 252 12.98 23.96 2.49
C THR A 252 13.08 23.27 3.85
N THR A 253 11.96 22.89 4.45
CA THR A 253 11.92 22.15 5.72
C THR A 253 11.83 20.67 5.44
N PHE A 254 12.85 19.93 5.86
CA PHE A 254 12.84 18.46 5.74
C PHE A 254 11.85 17.85 6.73
N THR A 255 10.98 16.98 6.23
CA THR A 255 10.01 16.19 7.00
C THR A 255 10.08 14.74 6.57
N GLN A 256 9.35 13.88 7.27
CA GLN A 256 9.24 12.47 6.89
C GLN A 256 8.58 12.26 5.50
N THR A 257 7.82 13.23 4.98
CA THR A 257 7.20 13.16 3.65
C THR A 257 8.10 13.73 2.54
N SER A 258 9.19 14.42 2.87
CA SER A 258 10.01 15.15 1.90
C SER A 258 10.58 14.30 0.78
N ILE A 259 11.03 13.06 1.07
CA ILE A 259 11.58 12.17 0.05
C ILE A 259 10.49 11.74 -0.93
N GLN A 260 9.29 11.38 -0.45
CA GLN A 260 8.17 11.05 -1.32
C GLN A 260 7.78 12.22 -2.23
N LEU A 261 7.75 13.45 -1.69
CA LEU A 261 7.49 14.67 -2.49
C LEU A 261 8.55 14.90 -3.56
N LEU A 262 9.82 14.65 -3.25
CA LEU A 262 10.91 14.75 -4.23
C LEU A 262 10.75 13.74 -5.36
N LEU A 263 10.41 12.48 -5.05
CA LEU A 263 10.10 11.46 -6.03
C LEU A 263 8.94 11.88 -6.93
N MET A 264 7.87 12.42 -6.34
CA MET A 264 6.71 12.89 -7.10
C MET A 264 6.99 14.12 -7.95
N LYS A 265 7.91 14.99 -7.54
CA LYS A 265 8.34 16.15 -8.33
C LYS A 265 8.98 15.74 -9.67
N THR A 266 9.74 14.65 -9.67
CA THR A 266 10.42 14.13 -10.89
C THR A 266 9.59 13.06 -11.61
N PHE A 267 8.40 12.75 -11.09
CA PHE A 267 7.58 11.62 -11.52
C PHE A 267 7.23 11.68 -13.02
N TYR A 268 6.74 12.82 -13.50
CA TYR A 268 6.32 12.95 -14.90
C TYR A 268 7.47 12.82 -15.88
N THR A 269 8.65 13.38 -15.56
CA THR A 269 9.85 13.23 -16.39
C THR A 269 10.28 11.77 -16.44
N ARG A 270 10.33 11.08 -15.29
CA ARG A 270 10.65 9.64 -15.22
C ARG A 270 9.62 8.78 -15.96
N LEU A 271 8.33 9.13 -15.88
CA LEU A 271 7.27 8.45 -16.62
C LEU A 271 7.44 8.62 -18.14
N GLU A 272 7.79 9.83 -18.62
CA GLU A 272 8.05 10.08 -20.02
C GLU A 272 9.26 9.28 -20.51
N ILE A 273 10.34 9.24 -19.73
CA ILE A 273 11.52 8.43 -20.02
C ILE A 273 11.13 6.93 -20.11
N ALA A 274 10.41 6.40 -19.13
CA ALA A 274 9.99 5.00 -19.13
C ALA A 274 9.10 4.68 -20.35
N LYS A 275 8.17 5.56 -20.72
CA LYS A 275 7.33 5.41 -21.91
C LYS A 275 8.16 5.40 -23.19
N THR A 276 9.14 6.28 -23.28
CA THR A 276 10.00 6.42 -24.47
C THR A 276 10.91 5.21 -24.64
N VAL A 277 11.61 4.82 -23.56
CA VAL A 277 12.56 3.69 -23.57
C VAL A 277 11.87 2.36 -23.82
N ASN A 278 10.67 2.16 -23.24
CA ASN A 278 9.92 0.90 -23.33
C ASN A 278 8.92 0.87 -24.51
N SER A 279 8.98 1.87 -25.41
CA SER A 279 8.09 1.92 -26.58
C SER A 279 8.65 1.09 -27.74
N PHE A 280 7.80 0.26 -28.37
CA PHE A 280 8.16 -0.51 -29.57
C PHE A 280 7.98 0.28 -30.88
N ARG A 281 7.35 1.45 -30.84
CA ARG A 281 6.97 2.20 -32.06
C ARG A 281 7.60 3.57 -32.17
N ASN A 282 8.20 4.08 -31.11
CA ASN A 282 8.83 5.40 -31.11
C ASN A 282 10.33 5.25 -31.37
N GLU A 283 10.80 5.73 -32.52
CA GLU A 283 12.21 6.02 -32.71
C GLU A 283 12.52 7.30 -31.93
N THR A 284 13.27 7.16 -30.84
CA THR A 284 13.69 8.31 -30.01
C THR A 284 14.78 9.08 -30.81
N SER A 285 14.52 10.35 -31.11
CA SER A 285 15.52 11.18 -31.72
C SER A 285 16.65 11.53 -30.74
N TYR A 286 17.83 11.86 -31.26
CA TYR A 286 18.92 12.36 -30.42
C TYR A 286 18.51 13.61 -29.64
N GLU A 287 17.76 14.51 -30.27
CA GLU A 287 17.24 15.74 -29.65
C GLU A 287 16.28 15.44 -28.47
N ASP A 288 15.40 14.47 -28.61
CA ASP A 288 14.52 14.02 -27.51
C ASP A 288 15.32 13.46 -26.33
N THR A 289 16.37 12.69 -26.61
CA THR A 289 17.25 12.13 -25.57
C THR A 289 17.95 13.25 -24.79
N ILE A 290 18.49 14.26 -25.48
CA ILE A 290 19.11 15.43 -24.83
C ILE A 290 18.10 16.24 -24.04
N ARG A 291 16.92 16.48 -24.58
CA ARG A 291 15.82 17.19 -23.88
C ARG A 291 15.45 16.47 -22.58
N LEU A 292 15.20 15.17 -22.61
CA LEU A 292 14.85 14.38 -21.44
C LEU A 292 15.98 14.30 -20.41
N GLY A 293 17.23 14.25 -20.84
CA GLY A 293 18.40 14.22 -19.96
C GLY A 293 18.74 15.56 -19.30
N SER A 294 18.21 16.68 -19.81
CA SER A 294 18.43 18.04 -19.29
C SER A 294 17.32 18.56 -18.39
N THR A 295 16.23 17.81 -18.22
CA THR A 295 15.06 18.13 -17.37
C THR A 295 15.21 17.55 -15.96
#